data_91822e8842e0c7ed97156cefb8ab429f
#
_entry.id   91822e8842e0c7ed97156cefb8ab429f
#
_cell.length_a   1.000
_cell.length_b   1.000
_cell.length_c   1.000
_cell.angle_alpha   90.00
_cell.angle_beta   90.00
_cell.angle_gamma   90.00
#
_symmetry.space_group_name_H-M   'P 1'
#
loop_
_entity.id
_entity.type
_entity.pdbx_description
1 polymer ?
#
loop_
_entity_poly.entity_id
_entity_poly.type
_entity_poly.pdbx_seq_one_letter_code
_entity_poly.pdbx_strand_id
1 'polypeptide(L)'
;MAITSDFKPLRLADELAQTGLRGKNLTYLSNLTEDELLHLFRAAELIEPYSKDQLNLMKGKVLCTMFFQPSTRTRFSTETAMLRLGGTVISESNPAANSSAAKDESLADTLRVVSEYADIIGLRHYNDTTIFDDINVATVPVISCGFGNKTHPTQGLLDMYTTYRALGTFKGIRVMVTSPDLTRARSGQSFAMGLAQMGADIVYSSPSELKTPDDIMAKVKSGTGKVEEHFDLSEKEQAELIKTCDLVYLPGCSVPKGQDARDIFMNKAKNYYIKLETLEEAKKETGKTIGIMHSLPRFAGEFDFAIDKTP
;
A
#
# COMPACT_ATOMS: atom_id res chain seq x y z
N MET A 1 -5.68 3.12 23.53
CA MET A 1 -6.15 2.14 24.55
C MET A 1 -5.29 0.90 24.37
N ALA A 2 -4.39 0.61 25.29
CA ALA A 2 -3.57 -0.60 25.20
C ALA A 2 -4.52 -1.79 25.21
N ILE A 3 -4.29 -2.77 24.33
CA ILE A 3 -4.95 -4.07 24.37
C ILE A 3 -4.46 -4.72 25.66
N THR A 4 -5.13 -4.43 26.76
CA THR A 4 -4.78 -4.95 28.07
C THR A 4 -5.78 -6.03 28.45
N SER A 5 -5.30 -7.05 28.96
CA SER A 5 -5.61 -7.85 30.13
C SER A 5 -5.59 -9.36 29.96
N ASP A 6 -5.64 -9.94 28.76
CA ASP A 6 -5.53 -11.41 28.59
C ASP A 6 -4.39 -11.85 27.68
N PHE A 7 -3.41 -10.99 27.48
CA PHE A 7 -2.25 -11.26 26.63
C PHE A 7 -1.26 -12.14 27.41
N LYS A 8 -1.38 -13.46 27.26
CA LYS A 8 -0.21 -14.31 27.42
C LYS A 8 0.79 -13.91 26.33
N PRO A 9 2.08 -13.67 26.65
CA PRO A 9 3.07 -13.39 25.62
C PRO A 9 3.14 -14.59 24.70
N LEU A 10 2.38 -14.55 23.59
CA LEU A 10 2.51 -15.52 22.51
C LEU A 10 3.93 -15.36 21.99
N ARG A 11 4.65 -16.46 21.87
CA ARG A 11 5.92 -16.45 21.17
C ARG A 11 5.65 -16.04 19.72
N LEU A 12 6.50 -15.21 19.14
CA LEU A 12 6.37 -14.79 17.74
C LEU A 12 6.13 -15.98 16.79
N ALA A 13 6.79 -17.10 17.02
CA ALA A 13 6.58 -18.33 16.24
C ALA A 13 5.15 -18.88 16.35
N ASP A 14 4.51 -18.77 17.52
CA ASP A 14 3.14 -19.24 17.74
C ASP A 14 2.13 -18.32 17.03
N GLU A 15 2.36 -16.99 17.03
CA GLU A 15 1.55 -16.05 16.29
C GLU A 15 1.68 -16.26 14.78
N LEU A 16 2.90 -16.45 14.28
CA LEU A 16 3.14 -16.71 12.87
C LEU A 16 2.53 -18.05 12.39
N ALA A 17 2.46 -19.05 13.26
CA ALA A 17 1.84 -20.34 12.95
C ALA A 17 0.31 -20.24 12.79
N GLN A 18 -0.33 -19.23 13.39
CA GLN A 18 -1.79 -19.04 13.34
C GLN A 18 -2.25 -18.29 12.09
N THR A 19 -1.34 -17.68 11.33
CA THR A 19 -1.72 -16.96 10.12
C THR A 19 -2.22 -17.90 9.04
N GLY A 20 -3.40 -17.67 8.50
CA GLY A 20 -3.94 -18.40 7.33
C GLY A 20 -3.21 -18.10 6.02
N LEU A 21 -2.04 -17.42 6.07
CA LEU A 21 -1.32 -16.91 4.90
C LEU A 21 -0.25 -17.87 4.36
N ARG A 22 0.07 -18.94 5.09
CA ARG A 22 1.11 -19.88 4.68
C ARG A 22 0.80 -20.47 3.29
N GLY A 23 1.74 -20.33 2.37
CA GLY A 23 1.62 -20.84 1.00
C GLY A 23 0.71 -20.02 0.07
N LYS A 24 0.10 -18.94 0.56
CA LYS A 24 -0.75 -18.07 -0.26
C LYS A 24 0.05 -16.96 -0.95
N ASN A 25 -0.37 -16.62 -2.17
CA ASN A 25 0.09 -15.41 -2.84
C ASN A 25 -0.49 -14.17 -2.16
N LEU A 26 0.30 -13.12 -2.03
CA LEU A 26 -0.15 -11.83 -1.53
C LEU A 26 -0.28 -10.84 -2.71
N THR A 27 -1.51 -10.63 -3.18
CA THR A 27 -1.81 -9.78 -4.36
C THR A 27 -2.73 -8.61 -4.03
N TYR A 28 -3.97 -8.86 -3.63
CA TYR A 28 -4.93 -7.84 -3.21
C TYR A 28 -5.22 -7.96 -1.72
N LEU A 29 -5.33 -6.83 -1.01
CA LEU A 29 -5.70 -6.83 0.40
C LEU A 29 -7.17 -7.20 0.63
N SER A 30 -8.03 -7.01 -0.39
CA SER A 30 -9.41 -7.50 -0.37
C SER A 30 -9.52 -9.04 -0.34
N ASN A 31 -8.44 -9.76 -0.60
CA ASN A 31 -8.40 -11.23 -0.50
C ASN A 31 -8.06 -11.72 0.93
N LEU A 32 -7.73 -10.81 1.84
CA LEU A 32 -7.41 -11.13 3.23
C LEU A 32 -8.65 -10.91 4.11
N THR A 33 -8.81 -11.78 5.07
CA THR A 33 -9.83 -11.61 6.12
C THR A 33 -9.38 -10.59 7.16
N GLU A 34 -10.31 -10.08 7.98
CA GLU A 34 -10.00 -9.21 9.12
C GLU A 34 -9.00 -9.89 10.06
N ASP A 35 -9.19 -11.17 10.37
CA ASP A 35 -8.29 -11.93 11.25
C ASP A 35 -6.87 -12.06 10.65
N GLU A 36 -6.73 -12.32 9.36
CA GLU A 36 -5.44 -12.39 8.69
C GLU A 36 -4.70 -11.05 8.74
N LEU A 37 -5.41 -9.92 8.54
CA LEU A 37 -4.84 -8.59 8.67
C LEU A 37 -4.41 -8.28 10.10
N LEU A 38 -5.24 -8.61 11.10
CA LEU A 38 -4.90 -8.43 12.51
C LEU A 38 -3.70 -9.28 12.93
N HIS A 39 -3.58 -10.52 12.45
CA HIS A 39 -2.40 -11.36 12.69
C HIS A 39 -1.12 -10.75 12.10
N LEU A 40 -1.19 -10.18 10.90
CA LEU A 40 -0.04 -9.46 10.31
C LEU A 40 0.39 -8.27 11.17
N PHE A 41 -0.56 -7.50 11.72
CA PHE A 41 -0.24 -6.36 12.57
C PHE A 41 0.34 -6.80 13.92
N ARG A 42 -0.18 -7.87 14.54
CA ARG A 42 0.42 -8.45 15.75
C ARG A 42 1.83 -8.95 15.50
N ALA A 43 2.06 -9.65 14.38
CA ALA A 43 3.40 -10.08 13.99
C ALA A 43 4.34 -8.87 13.81
N ALA A 44 3.86 -7.79 13.19
CA ALA A 44 4.63 -6.55 13.04
C ALA A 44 4.97 -5.92 14.39
N GLU A 45 4.02 -5.83 15.34
CA GLU A 45 4.25 -5.34 16.70
C GLU A 45 5.29 -6.16 17.44
N LEU A 46 5.26 -7.50 17.31
CA LEU A 46 6.22 -8.39 17.95
C LEU A 46 7.63 -8.28 17.35
N ILE A 47 7.74 -7.97 16.05
CA ILE A 47 9.03 -7.81 15.35
C ILE A 47 9.60 -6.41 15.52
N GLU A 48 8.76 -5.38 15.66
CA GLU A 48 9.16 -3.97 15.66
C GLU A 48 10.31 -3.65 16.63
N PRO A 49 10.35 -4.15 17.90
CA PRO A 49 11.46 -3.91 18.81
C PRO A 49 12.80 -4.43 18.30
N TYR A 50 12.78 -5.44 17.44
CA TYR A 50 13.94 -6.11 16.85
C TYR A 50 14.19 -5.70 15.41
N SER A 51 13.57 -4.61 14.95
CA SER A 51 13.58 -4.19 13.53
C SER A 51 14.97 -3.85 12.99
N LYS A 52 15.96 -3.63 13.86
CA LYS A 52 17.37 -3.40 13.48
C LYS A 52 18.29 -4.58 13.81
N ASP A 53 17.78 -5.60 14.47
CA ASP A 53 18.52 -6.80 14.84
C ASP A 53 18.42 -7.86 13.73
N GLN A 54 19.25 -8.87 13.81
CA GLN A 54 19.15 -10.06 12.98
C GLN A 54 18.43 -11.18 13.75
N LEU A 55 17.28 -11.59 13.24
CA LEU A 55 16.52 -12.71 13.73
C LEU A 55 16.90 -13.98 12.95
N ASN A 56 16.59 -15.16 13.50
CA ASN A 56 16.86 -16.45 12.84
C ASN A 56 15.57 -17.16 12.41
N LEU A 57 14.50 -16.40 12.12
CA LEU A 57 13.20 -16.96 11.78
C LEU A 57 13.18 -17.60 10.38
N MET A 58 13.98 -17.06 9.45
CA MET A 58 14.05 -17.51 8.04
C MET A 58 15.39 -18.15 7.70
N LYS A 59 16.10 -18.73 8.69
CA LYS A 59 17.37 -19.42 8.46
C LYS A 59 17.20 -20.54 7.44
N GLY A 60 18.05 -20.54 6.41
CA GLY A 60 18.02 -21.52 5.32
C GLY A 60 16.94 -21.26 4.26
N LYS A 61 16.18 -20.14 4.36
CA LYS A 61 15.19 -19.73 3.37
C LYS A 61 15.77 -18.72 2.39
N VAL A 62 15.33 -18.79 1.15
CA VAL A 62 15.74 -17.92 0.04
C VAL A 62 14.57 -17.10 -0.44
N LEU A 63 14.72 -15.78 -0.45
CA LEU A 63 13.84 -14.86 -1.16
C LEU A 63 14.44 -14.57 -2.54
N CYS A 64 13.65 -14.74 -3.60
CA CYS A 64 13.98 -14.18 -4.91
C CYS A 64 13.22 -12.89 -5.13
N THR A 65 13.91 -11.78 -5.45
CA THR A 65 13.25 -10.53 -5.88
C THR A 65 13.47 -10.31 -7.36
N MET A 66 12.37 -10.13 -8.11
CA MET A 66 12.38 -9.85 -9.55
C MET A 66 11.62 -8.54 -9.82
N PHE A 67 12.34 -7.52 -10.26
CA PHE A 67 11.78 -6.17 -10.43
C PHE A 67 11.86 -5.74 -11.90
N PHE A 68 10.80 -6.01 -12.67
CA PHE A 68 10.62 -5.55 -14.06
C PHE A 68 10.34 -4.05 -14.18
N GLN A 69 10.01 -3.40 -13.07
CA GLN A 69 9.91 -1.94 -12.96
C GLN A 69 10.85 -1.43 -11.87
N PRO A 70 11.55 -0.30 -12.08
CA PRO A 70 12.41 0.29 -11.08
C PRO A 70 11.69 0.57 -9.76
N SER A 71 12.31 0.22 -8.65
CA SER A 71 11.81 0.52 -7.30
C SER A 71 12.94 0.44 -6.29
N THR A 72 13.32 1.55 -5.69
CA THR A 72 14.33 1.58 -4.64
C THR A 72 13.72 1.13 -3.31
N ARG A 73 12.65 1.79 -2.87
CA ARG A 73 12.05 1.55 -1.55
C ARG A 73 11.54 0.13 -1.39
N THR A 74 10.67 -0.32 -2.29
CA THR A 74 10.05 -1.65 -2.17
C THR A 74 11.08 -2.76 -2.27
N ARG A 75 12.03 -2.67 -3.23
CA ARG A 75 13.07 -3.68 -3.36
C ARG A 75 13.93 -3.77 -2.11
N PHE A 76 14.52 -2.65 -1.69
CA PHE A 76 15.40 -2.65 -0.53
C PHE A 76 14.68 -3.04 0.77
N SER A 77 13.43 -2.61 0.98
CA SER A 77 12.69 -3.01 2.17
C SER A 77 12.38 -4.51 2.19
N THR A 78 11.98 -5.09 1.05
CA THR A 78 11.69 -6.53 0.95
C THR A 78 12.96 -7.37 1.16
N GLU A 79 14.07 -7.00 0.50
CA GLU A 79 15.36 -7.68 0.64
C GLU A 79 15.91 -7.55 2.07
N THR A 80 15.88 -6.33 2.64
CA THR A 80 16.33 -6.09 4.02
C THR A 80 15.50 -6.87 5.04
N ALA A 81 14.18 -6.97 4.84
CA ALA A 81 13.31 -7.75 5.71
C ALA A 81 13.76 -9.23 5.75
N MET A 82 14.01 -9.84 4.60
CA MET A 82 14.47 -11.23 4.54
C MET A 82 15.83 -11.43 5.22
N LEU A 83 16.77 -10.51 4.95
CA LEU A 83 18.11 -10.56 5.56
C LEU A 83 18.04 -10.41 7.09
N ARG A 84 17.20 -9.50 7.61
CA ARG A 84 17.01 -9.32 9.06
C ARG A 84 16.28 -10.50 9.72
N LEU A 85 15.43 -11.18 8.98
CA LEU A 85 14.79 -12.42 9.44
C LEU A 85 15.75 -13.62 9.41
N GLY A 86 16.99 -13.45 8.94
CA GLY A 86 18.04 -14.49 8.92
C GLY A 86 18.03 -15.38 7.67
N GLY A 87 17.26 -15.01 6.65
CA GLY A 87 17.26 -15.66 5.34
C GLY A 87 18.31 -15.08 4.39
N THR A 88 18.27 -15.53 3.15
CA THR A 88 19.15 -15.08 2.07
C THR A 88 18.34 -14.49 0.92
N VAL A 89 18.98 -13.72 0.05
CA VAL A 89 18.31 -13.04 -1.08
C VAL A 89 19.07 -13.32 -2.37
N ILE A 90 18.36 -13.68 -3.43
CA ILE A 90 18.78 -13.56 -4.82
C ILE A 90 17.93 -12.47 -5.48
N SER A 91 18.55 -11.61 -6.27
CA SER A 91 17.88 -10.39 -6.74
C SER A 91 18.20 -10.09 -8.20
N GLU A 92 17.16 -9.81 -8.99
CA GLU A 92 17.29 -9.26 -10.32
C GLU A 92 16.47 -7.97 -10.46
N SER A 93 17.16 -6.86 -10.71
CA SER A 93 16.56 -5.52 -10.75
C SER A 93 16.12 -5.04 -12.13
N ASN A 94 16.50 -5.76 -13.15
CA ASN A 94 16.13 -5.47 -14.54
C ASN A 94 16.02 -6.76 -15.36
N PRO A 95 15.07 -7.66 -15.01
CA PRO A 95 14.94 -8.95 -15.71
C PRO A 95 14.75 -8.81 -17.21
N ALA A 96 14.04 -7.77 -17.65
CA ALA A 96 13.81 -7.50 -19.07
C ALA A 96 15.10 -7.29 -19.90
N ALA A 97 16.19 -6.89 -19.26
CA ALA A 97 17.48 -6.68 -19.93
C ALA A 97 18.54 -7.74 -19.58
N ASN A 98 18.49 -8.29 -18.36
CA ASN A 98 19.59 -9.06 -17.77
C ASN A 98 19.27 -10.54 -17.54
N SER A 99 18.04 -10.99 -17.83
CA SER A 99 17.62 -12.38 -17.63
C SER A 99 17.13 -13.04 -18.92
N SER A 100 16.64 -14.27 -18.83
CA SER A 100 16.02 -14.98 -19.95
C SER A 100 14.80 -14.26 -20.52
N ALA A 101 14.15 -13.37 -19.76
CA ALA A 101 13.09 -12.50 -20.24
C ALA A 101 13.56 -11.57 -21.38
N ALA A 102 14.86 -11.25 -21.46
CA ALA A 102 15.46 -10.52 -22.58
C ALA A 102 15.49 -11.35 -23.89
N LYS A 103 15.18 -12.64 -23.79
CA LYS A 103 15.12 -13.61 -24.92
C LYS A 103 13.71 -14.13 -25.15
N ASP A 104 12.70 -13.32 -24.82
CA ASP A 104 11.27 -13.62 -24.98
C ASP A 104 10.76 -14.82 -24.13
N GLU A 105 11.48 -15.19 -23.05
CA GLU A 105 10.94 -16.16 -22.09
C GLU A 105 9.70 -15.59 -21.42
N SER A 106 8.63 -16.40 -21.34
CA SER A 106 7.40 -15.99 -20.68
C SER A 106 7.60 -15.82 -19.17
N LEU A 107 6.84 -14.91 -18.55
CA LEU A 107 6.87 -14.74 -17.09
C LEU A 107 6.51 -16.05 -16.38
N ALA A 108 5.54 -16.79 -16.92
CA ALA A 108 5.12 -18.09 -16.36
C ALA A 108 6.28 -19.11 -16.35
N ASP A 109 7.07 -19.21 -17.42
CA ASP A 109 8.22 -20.11 -17.46
C ASP A 109 9.34 -19.67 -16.53
N THR A 110 9.63 -18.36 -16.51
CA THR A 110 10.55 -17.77 -15.53
C THR A 110 10.14 -18.12 -14.10
N LEU A 111 8.86 -18.00 -13.74
CA LEU A 111 8.37 -18.28 -12.40
C LEU A 111 8.44 -19.78 -12.04
N ARG A 112 8.17 -20.68 -13.00
CA ARG A 112 8.37 -22.12 -12.79
C ARG A 112 9.81 -22.45 -12.39
N VAL A 113 10.77 -21.91 -13.13
CA VAL A 113 12.20 -22.16 -12.87
C VAL A 113 12.65 -21.51 -11.57
N VAL A 114 12.29 -20.24 -11.33
CA VAL A 114 12.70 -19.50 -10.13
C VAL A 114 12.10 -20.11 -8.86
N SER A 115 10.92 -20.73 -8.94
CA SER A 115 10.31 -21.44 -7.83
C SER A 115 11.15 -22.61 -7.30
N GLU A 116 12.03 -23.18 -8.13
CA GLU A 116 12.95 -24.24 -7.70
C GLU A 116 14.19 -23.70 -6.97
N TYR A 117 14.44 -22.40 -7.04
CA TYR A 117 15.60 -21.77 -6.42
C TYR A 117 15.24 -21.00 -5.14
N ALA A 118 13.98 -20.65 -4.95
CA ALA A 118 13.53 -19.79 -3.86
C ALA A 118 12.40 -20.42 -3.06
N ASP A 119 12.26 -20.00 -1.80
CA ASP A 119 11.13 -20.37 -0.93
C ASP A 119 9.98 -19.34 -1.01
N ILE A 120 10.26 -18.13 -1.53
CA ILE A 120 9.30 -17.05 -1.72
C ILE A 120 9.80 -16.10 -2.81
N ILE A 121 8.89 -15.55 -3.59
CA ILE A 121 9.20 -14.61 -4.68
C ILE A 121 8.58 -13.25 -4.39
N GLY A 122 9.40 -12.20 -4.37
CA GLY A 122 8.98 -10.81 -4.39
C GLY A 122 8.97 -10.27 -5.82
N LEU A 123 7.79 -10.12 -6.42
CA LEU A 123 7.65 -9.78 -7.84
C LEU A 123 7.09 -8.38 -8.03
N ARG A 124 7.75 -7.55 -8.86
CA ARG A 124 7.25 -6.29 -9.37
C ARG A 124 7.19 -6.29 -10.88
N HIS A 125 6.01 -6.09 -11.43
CA HIS A 125 5.80 -6.20 -12.87
C HIS A 125 4.90 -5.09 -13.42
N TYR A 126 5.11 -4.68 -14.68
CA TYR A 126 4.30 -3.66 -15.35
C TYR A 126 2.95 -4.19 -15.86
N ASN A 127 2.83 -5.50 -16.10
CA ASN A 127 1.59 -6.14 -16.50
C ASN A 127 0.60 -6.13 -15.32
N ASP A 128 -0.65 -5.81 -15.60
CA ASP A 128 -1.75 -5.76 -14.64
C ASP A 128 -3.00 -6.53 -15.10
N THR A 129 -2.85 -7.36 -16.12
CA THR A 129 -3.90 -8.23 -16.66
C THR A 129 -3.59 -9.71 -16.46
N THR A 130 -2.65 -10.27 -17.23
CA THR A 130 -2.31 -11.70 -17.17
C THR A 130 -1.46 -12.08 -15.97
N ILE A 131 -0.83 -11.12 -15.29
CA ILE A 131 0.08 -11.38 -14.16
C ILE A 131 -0.56 -12.23 -13.05
N PHE A 132 -1.86 -12.06 -12.81
CA PHE A 132 -2.58 -12.81 -11.77
C PHE A 132 -2.76 -14.28 -12.12
N ASP A 133 -2.77 -14.62 -13.41
CA ASP A 133 -2.77 -15.99 -13.90
C ASP A 133 -1.34 -16.53 -13.97
N ASP A 134 -0.38 -15.70 -14.45
CA ASP A 134 1.02 -16.08 -14.58
C ASP A 134 1.65 -16.52 -13.24
N ILE A 135 1.33 -15.82 -12.14
CA ILE A 135 1.87 -16.18 -10.81
C ILE A 135 1.34 -17.51 -10.26
N ASN A 136 0.22 -18.02 -10.77
CA ASN A 136 -0.36 -19.28 -10.28
C ASN A 136 0.45 -20.51 -10.69
N VAL A 137 1.40 -20.38 -11.61
CA VAL A 137 2.32 -21.47 -11.96
C VAL A 137 3.48 -21.64 -10.97
N ALA A 138 3.73 -20.61 -10.14
CA ALA A 138 4.77 -20.69 -9.12
C ALA A 138 4.40 -21.73 -8.06
N THR A 139 5.36 -22.54 -7.66
CA THR A 139 5.21 -23.57 -6.60
C THR A 139 5.47 -23.01 -5.21
N VAL A 140 5.93 -21.77 -5.12
CA VAL A 140 6.17 -21.03 -3.88
C VAL A 140 5.34 -19.74 -3.85
N PRO A 141 5.06 -19.18 -2.67
CA PRO A 141 4.30 -17.94 -2.56
C PRO A 141 4.92 -16.77 -3.34
N VAL A 142 4.07 -16.00 -4.01
CA VAL A 142 4.45 -14.75 -4.69
C VAL A 142 3.86 -13.57 -3.92
N ILE A 143 4.74 -12.64 -3.53
CA ILE A 143 4.36 -11.34 -2.94
C ILE A 143 4.40 -10.29 -4.04
N SER A 144 3.26 -9.66 -4.32
CA SER A 144 3.22 -8.49 -5.20
C SER A 144 3.97 -7.31 -4.58
N CYS A 145 5.06 -6.93 -5.21
CA CYS A 145 5.78 -5.69 -4.95
C CYS A 145 5.30 -4.52 -5.82
N GLY A 146 4.11 -4.67 -6.39
CA GLY A 146 3.42 -3.75 -7.29
C GLY A 146 3.19 -4.37 -8.67
N PHE A 147 1.92 -4.66 -9.00
CA PHE A 147 1.49 -5.17 -10.31
C PHE A 147 0.78 -4.06 -11.08
N GLY A 148 1.41 -3.60 -12.15
CA GLY A 148 0.91 -2.54 -13.02
C GLY A 148 0.43 -1.33 -12.24
N ASN A 149 -0.80 -0.92 -12.51
CA ASN A 149 -1.50 0.15 -11.78
C ASN A 149 -2.54 -0.39 -10.79
N LYS A 150 -2.65 -1.71 -10.61
CA LYS A 150 -3.76 -2.35 -9.88
C LYS A 150 -3.51 -2.51 -8.39
N THR A 151 -2.30 -2.91 -7.98
CA THR A 151 -2.08 -3.29 -6.59
C THR A 151 -0.65 -3.06 -6.12
N HIS A 152 -0.51 -2.73 -4.84
CA HIS A 152 0.74 -2.66 -4.10
C HIS A 152 0.50 -3.07 -2.64
N PRO A 153 0.25 -4.38 -2.38
CA PRO A 153 -0.23 -4.83 -1.07
C PRO A 153 0.75 -4.54 0.06
N THR A 154 2.05 -4.63 -0.19
CA THR A 154 3.07 -4.32 0.84
C THR A 154 3.04 -2.85 1.25
N GLN A 155 2.76 -1.92 0.32
CA GLN A 155 2.54 -0.51 0.66
C GLN A 155 1.24 -0.34 1.44
N GLY A 156 0.14 -0.94 0.97
CA GLY A 156 -1.15 -0.87 1.67
C GLY A 156 -1.06 -1.38 3.10
N LEU A 157 -0.38 -2.51 3.34
CA LEU A 157 -0.20 -3.09 4.68
C LEU A 157 0.61 -2.17 5.61
N LEU A 158 1.72 -1.58 5.12
CA LEU A 158 2.49 -0.66 5.95
C LEU A 158 1.71 0.62 6.29
N ASP A 159 0.92 1.13 5.35
CA ASP A 159 0.07 2.30 5.58
C ASP A 159 -1.07 1.98 6.56
N MET A 160 -1.68 0.80 6.45
CA MET A 160 -2.67 0.31 7.43
C MET A 160 -2.05 0.15 8.82
N TYR A 161 -0.87 -0.45 8.92
CA TYR A 161 -0.18 -0.60 10.20
C TYR A 161 0.14 0.76 10.83
N THR A 162 0.58 1.73 10.04
CA THR A 162 0.80 3.11 10.49
C THR A 162 -0.49 3.75 11.00
N THR A 163 -1.60 3.56 10.28
CA THR A 163 -2.93 4.05 10.68
C THR A 163 -3.37 3.40 12.00
N TYR A 164 -3.22 2.09 12.11
CA TYR A 164 -3.54 1.35 13.34
C TYR A 164 -2.73 1.85 14.55
N ARG A 165 -1.42 2.06 14.37
CA ARG A 165 -0.55 2.60 15.43
C ARG A 165 -0.92 4.02 15.84
N ALA A 166 -1.40 4.85 14.91
CA ALA A 166 -1.78 6.23 15.16
C ALA A 166 -3.18 6.36 15.79
N LEU A 167 -4.16 5.60 15.30
CA LEU A 167 -5.57 5.77 15.65
C LEU A 167 -6.12 4.65 16.55
N GLY A 168 -5.46 3.51 16.65
CA GLY A 168 -5.83 2.37 17.48
C GLY A 168 -7.05 1.57 17.02
N THR A 169 -7.67 1.96 15.92
CA THR A 169 -8.86 1.32 15.36
C THR A 169 -8.98 1.59 13.87
N PHE A 170 -9.73 0.73 13.16
CA PHE A 170 -10.19 0.99 11.81
C PHE A 170 -11.69 1.23 11.76
N LYS A 171 -12.46 0.61 12.66
CA LYS A 171 -13.91 0.75 12.70
C LYS A 171 -14.32 2.19 13.01
N GLY A 172 -15.14 2.75 12.13
CA GLY A 172 -15.73 4.07 12.32
C GLY A 172 -14.78 5.22 12.02
N ILE A 173 -13.54 4.97 11.61
CA ILE A 173 -12.69 6.03 11.06
C ILE A 173 -13.11 6.34 9.62
N ARG A 174 -13.01 7.62 9.26
CA ARG A 174 -13.31 8.12 7.93
C ARG A 174 -12.03 8.54 7.24
N VAL A 175 -11.67 7.84 6.18
CA VAL A 175 -10.39 8.01 5.48
C VAL A 175 -10.62 8.50 4.06
N MET A 176 -10.07 9.66 3.73
CA MET A 176 -10.08 10.20 2.39
C MET A 176 -8.86 9.70 1.60
N VAL A 177 -9.10 9.21 0.39
CA VAL A 177 -8.06 8.96 -0.63
C VAL A 177 -8.26 9.99 -1.73
N THR A 178 -7.32 10.89 -1.89
CA THR A 178 -7.44 12.01 -2.83
C THR A 178 -6.18 12.22 -3.67
N SER A 179 -6.38 12.55 -4.93
CA SER A 179 -5.31 12.91 -5.87
C SER A 179 -5.93 13.52 -7.14
N PRO A 180 -5.21 14.38 -7.85
CA PRO A 180 -5.62 14.83 -9.19
C PRO A 180 -5.61 13.71 -10.24
N ASP A 181 -5.05 12.52 -9.93
CA ASP A 181 -5.14 11.32 -10.77
C ASP A 181 -5.16 10.06 -9.89
N LEU A 182 -6.30 9.41 -9.78
CA LEU A 182 -6.49 8.14 -9.07
C LEU A 182 -6.42 6.90 -9.99
N THR A 183 -6.28 7.07 -11.30
CA THR A 183 -6.23 5.93 -12.23
C THR A 183 -5.01 5.04 -12.03
N ARG A 184 -3.93 5.59 -11.48
CA ARG A 184 -2.64 4.91 -11.24
C ARG A 184 -2.25 4.85 -9.77
N ALA A 185 -3.18 5.16 -8.88
CA ALA A 185 -2.97 5.30 -7.44
C ALA A 185 -2.91 3.95 -6.70
N ARG A 186 -2.14 2.97 -7.21
CA ARG A 186 -2.12 1.58 -6.70
C ARG A 186 -1.84 1.44 -5.19
N SER A 187 -1.08 2.34 -4.58
CA SER A 187 -0.88 2.36 -3.12
C SER A 187 -2.18 2.74 -2.40
N GLY A 188 -2.84 3.81 -2.84
CA GLY A 188 -4.14 4.23 -2.30
C GLY A 188 -5.23 3.20 -2.54
N GLN A 189 -5.23 2.54 -3.70
CA GLN A 189 -6.15 1.46 -4.02
C GLN A 189 -5.98 0.28 -3.05
N SER A 190 -4.74 -0.16 -2.82
CA SER A 190 -4.46 -1.25 -1.87
C SER A 190 -4.78 -0.86 -0.44
N PHE A 191 -4.43 0.35 -0.03
CA PHE A 191 -4.74 0.89 1.29
C PHE A 191 -6.25 0.92 1.54
N ALA A 192 -7.03 1.48 0.62
CA ALA A 192 -8.48 1.55 0.72
C ALA A 192 -9.15 0.17 0.75
N MET A 193 -8.67 -0.80 -0.06
CA MET A 193 -9.16 -2.18 -0.01
C MET A 193 -9.00 -2.79 1.39
N GLY A 194 -7.80 -2.65 1.97
CA GLY A 194 -7.54 -3.19 3.30
C GLY A 194 -8.35 -2.50 4.39
N LEU A 195 -8.44 -1.17 4.35
CA LEU A 195 -9.23 -0.40 5.31
C LEU A 195 -10.72 -0.74 5.24
N ALA A 196 -11.28 -0.88 4.03
CA ALA A 196 -12.68 -1.24 3.84
C ALA A 196 -12.98 -2.64 4.40
N GLN A 197 -12.04 -3.59 4.30
CA GLN A 197 -12.15 -4.92 4.94
C GLN A 197 -12.21 -4.80 6.47
N MET A 198 -11.51 -3.83 7.03
CA MET A 198 -11.46 -3.58 8.47
C MET A 198 -12.61 -2.66 8.98
N GLY A 199 -13.56 -2.29 8.12
CA GLY A 199 -14.74 -1.50 8.47
C GLY A 199 -14.50 0.00 8.60
N ALA A 200 -13.46 0.55 7.98
CA ALA A 200 -13.27 1.98 7.83
C ALA A 200 -14.14 2.53 6.70
N ASP A 201 -14.67 3.73 6.86
CA ASP A 201 -15.40 4.44 5.81
C ASP A 201 -14.39 5.12 4.86
N ILE A 202 -14.52 4.88 3.57
CA ILE A 202 -13.61 5.39 2.55
C ILE A 202 -14.28 6.49 1.75
N VAL A 203 -13.60 7.62 1.63
CA VAL A 203 -14.01 8.77 0.83
C VAL A 203 -13.01 8.98 -0.30
N TYR A 204 -13.46 8.86 -1.53
CA TYR A 204 -12.64 9.19 -2.69
C TYR A 204 -12.94 10.61 -3.18
N SER A 205 -11.89 11.34 -3.54
CA SER A 205 -12.02 12.64 -4.19
C SER A 205 -11.00 12.79 -5.31
N SER A 206 -11.50 13.01 -6.53
CA SER A 206 -10.68 13.16 -7.75
C SER A 206 -11.46 13.85 -8.87
N PRO A 207 -10.80 14.25 -9.98
CA PRO A 207 -11.51 14.54 -11.23
C PRO A 207 -12.29 13.31 -11.68
N SER A 208 -13.49 13.52 -12.24
CA SER A 208 -14.38 12.44 -12.69
C SER A 208 -13.74 11.57 -13.79
N GLU A 209 -12.96 12.19 -14.69
CA GLU A 209 -12.24 11.50 -15.75
C GLU A 209 -10.97 10.75 -15.29
N LEU A 210 -10.50 11.04 -14.06
CA LEU A 210 -9.29 10.43 -13.46
C LEU A 210 -9.59 9.69 -12.16
N LYS A 211 -10.82 9.17 -12.04
CA LYS A 211 -11.29 8.39 -10.90
C LYS A 211 -10.58 7.04 -10.77
N THR A 212 -10.74 6.40 -9.63
CA THR A 212 -10.33 5.02 -9.40
C THR A 212 -11.04 4.10 -10.41
N PRO A 213 -10.34 3.16 -11.09
CA PRO A 213 -10.94 2.23 -12.03
C PRO A 213 -12.06 1.40 -11.40
N ASP A 214 -13.12 1.12 -12.17
CA ASP A 214 -14.34 0.48 -11.66
C ASP A 214 -14.10 -0.94 -11.11
N ASP A 215 -13.19 -1.70 -11.70
CA ASP A 215 -12.80 -3.03 -11.22
C ASP A 215 -12.09 -2.99 -9.86
N ILE A 216 -11.33 -1.94 -9.61
CA ILE A 216 -10.71 -1.67 -8.32
C ILE A 216 -11.75 -1.18 -7.31
N MET A 217 -12.61 -0.26 -7.73
CA MET A 217 -13.69 0.26 -6.90
C MET A 217 -14.62 -0.87 -6.42
N ALA A 218 -14.93 -1.84 -7.28
CA ALA A 218 -15.69 -3.01 -6.89
C ALA A 218 -15.01 -3.82 -5.77
N LYS A 219 -13.69 -3.94 -5.80
CA LYS A 219 -12.91 -4.61 -4.72
C LYS A 219 -12.93 -3.81 -3.41
N VAL A 220 -12.87 -2.49 -3.46
CA VAL A 220 -13.00 -1.65 -2.26
C VAL A 220 -14.40 -1.77 -1.68
N LYS A 221 -15.43 -1.70 -2.52
CA LYS A 221 -16.85 -1.83 -2.13
C LYS A 221 -17.23 -3.25 -1.64
N SER A 222 -16.37 -4.25 -1.84
CA SER A 222 -16.58 -5.60 -1.28
C SER A 222 -16.25 -5.70 0.22
N GLY A 223 -15.61 -4.69 0.80
CA GLY A 223 -15.37 -4.60 2.24
C GLY A 223 -16.63 -4.20 3.02
N THR A 224 -16.51 -4.10 4.33
CA THR A 224 -17.63 -3.80 5.24
C THR A 224 -17.82 -2.30 5.52
N GLY A 225 -16.82 -1.47 5.20
CA GLY A 225 -16.87 -0.02 5.33
C GLY A 225 -17.73 0.63 4.25
N LYS A 226 -18.25 1.82 4.50
CA LYS A 226 -18.95 2.63 3.50
C LYS A 226 -17.95 3.22 2.52
N VAL A 227 -18.36 3.39 1.26
CA VAL A 227 -17.53 4.01 0.23
C VAL A 227 -18.31 5.14 -0.42
N GLU A 228 -17.73 6.33 -0.38
CA GLU A 228 -18.26 7.55 -1.02
C GLU A 228 -17.30 8.02 -2.09
N GLU A 229 -17.85 8.54 -3.19
CA GLU A 229 -17.09 9.10 -4.31
C GLU A 229 -17.53 10.53 -4.57
N HIS A 230 -16.61 11.47 -4.57
CA HIS A 230 -16.82 12.89 -4.84
C HIS A 230 -15.94 13.31 -6.01
N PHE A 231 -16.54 13.98 -6.99
CA PHE A 231 -15.86 14.33 -8.22
C PHE A 231 -15.90 15.84 -8.48
N ASP A 232 -14.83 16.34 -9.10
CA ASP A 232 -14.73 17.70 -9.62
C ASP A 232 -15.03 18.79 -8.58
N LEU A 233 -14.70 18.54 -7.32
CA LEU A 233 -14.90 19.48 -6.24
C LEU A 233 -14.08 20.76 -6.46
N SER A 234 -14.65 21.90 -6.08
CA SER A 234 -13.90 23.13 -5.89
C SER A 234 -12.96 23.02 -4.69
N GLU A 235 -11.97 23.87 -4.62
CA GLU A 235 -11.03 23.95 -3.48
C GLU A 235 -11.77 24.08 -2.13
N LYS A 236 -12.84 24.88 -2.08
CA LYS A 236 -13.64 25.06 -0.87
C LYS A 236 -14.39 23.77 -0.48
N GLU A 237 -15.05 23.11 -1.44
CA GLU A 237 -15.75 21.85 -1.18
C GLU A 237 -14.79 20.75 -0.75
N GLN A 238 -13.61 20.70 -1.36
CA GLN A 238 -12.54 19.79 -0.96
C GLN A 238 -12.09 20.02 0.49
N ALA A 239 -11.90 21.29 0.88
CA ALA A 239 -11.54 21.67 2.24
C ALA A 239 -12.62 21.25 3.26
N GLU A 240 -13.90 21.50 2.97
CA GLU A 240 -15.01 21.10 3.82
C GLU A 240 -15.11 19.55 3.94
N LEU A 241 -14.87 18.82 2.84
CA LEU A 241 -14.87 17.37 2.85
C LEU A 241 -13.71 16.82 3.71
N ILE A 242 -12.51 17.40 3.62
CA ILE A 242 -11.35 17.05 4.46
C ILE A 242 -11.69 17.17 5.95
N LYS A 243 -12.39 18.23 6.37
CA LYS A 243 -12.79 18.46 7.77
C LYS A 243 -13.67 17.34 8.35
N THR A 244 -14.32 16.54 7.50
CA THR A 244 -15.14 15.39 7.93
C THR A 244 -14.34 14.12 8.17
N CYS A 245 -13.06 14.07 7.79
CA CYS A 245 -12.23 12.88 7.82
C CYS A 245 -11.34 12.82 9.06
N ASP A 246 -10.90 11.62 9.42
CA ASP A 246 -9.90 11.39 10.47
C ASP A 246 -8.50 11.29 9.87
N LEU A 247 -8.41 10.90 8.59
CA LEU A 247 -7.17 10.71 7.86
C LEU A 247 -7.34 11.08 6.39
N VAL A 248 -6.34 11.73 5.81
CA VAL A 248 -6.24 11.96 4.36
C VAL A 248 -5.01 11.26 3.83
N TYR A 249 -5.20 10.41 2.84
CA TYR A 249 -4.15 9.65 2.17
C TYR A 249 -3.91 10.18 0.76
N LEU A 250 -2.66 10.52 0.49
CA LEU A 250 -2.18 10.96 -0.81
C LEU A 250 -1.33 9.82 -1.43
N PRO A 251 -1.84 9.12 -2.44
CA PRO A 251 -1.10 8.01 -3.06
C PRO A 251 0.12 8.47 -3.87
N GLY A 252 0.28 9.79 -4.02
CA GLY A 252 1.17 10.39 -4.99
C GLY A 252 0.63 10.24 -6.42
N CYS A 253 1.11 11.08 -7.31
CA CYS A 253 0.77 11.00 -8.72
C CYS A 253 1.98 11.31 -9.61
N SER A 254 1.89 10.92 -10.87
CA SER A 254 2.92 11.21 -11.85
C SER A 254 2.59 12.52 -12.57
N VAL A 255 3.41 13.54 -12.34
CA VAL A 255 3.28 14.80 -13.08
C VAL A 255 3.67 14.53 -14.56
N PRO A 256 2.81 14.90 -15.52
CA PRO A 256 3.10 14.70 -16.93
C PRO A 256 4.42 15.35 -17.38
N LYS A 257 5.09 14.75 -18.35
CA LYS A 257 6.25 15.32 -19.03
C LYS A 257 5.77 16.26 -20.14
N GLY A 258 6.45 17.38 -20.33
CA GLY A 258 6.07 18.42 -21.29
C GLY A 258 5.31 19.57 -20.61
N GLN A 259 5.66 20.80 -21.02
CA GLN A 259 5.21 22.03 -20.31
C GLN A 259 3.70 22.16 -20.33
N ASP A 260 3.06 22.10 -21.50
CA ASP A 260 1.61 22.30 -21.64
C ASP A 260 0.80 21.27 -20.84
N ALA A 261 1.18 19.97 -20.94
CA ALA A 261 0.51 18.90 -20.20
C ALA A 261 0.69 19.05 -18.67
N ARG A 262 1.88 19.52 -18.26
CA ARG A 262 2.16 19.84 -16.86
C ARG A 262 1.31 20.99 -16.35
N ASP A 263 1.18 22.07 -17.12
CA ASP A 263 0.42 23.25 -16.70
C ASP A 263 -1.08 22.95 -16.59
N ILE A 264 -1.63 22.15 -17.51
CA ILE A 264 -3.02 21.65 -17.44
C ILE A 264 -3.20 20.79 -16.18
N PHE A 265 -2.27 19.84 -15.93
CA PHE A 265 -2.31 18.99 -14.75
C PHE A 265 -2.22 19.80 -13.45
N MET A 266 -1.26 20.72 -13.35
CA MET A 266 -1.06 21.56 -12.16
C MET A 266 -2.25 22.49 -11.90
N ASN A 267 -2.93 22.95 -12.95
CA ASN A 267 -4.14 23.74 -12.78
C ASN A 267 -5.30 22.92 -12.16
N LYS A 268 -5.49 21.67 -12.58
CA LYS A 268 -6.44 20.75 -11.96
C LYS A 268 -6.03 20.36 -10.53
N ALA A 269 -4.74 20.14 -10.30
CA ALA A 269 -4.21 19.73 -9.01
C ALA A 269 -4.48 20.74 -7.88
N LYS A 270 -4.68 22.03 -8.20
CA LYS A 270 -4.96 23.07 -7.20
C LYS A 270 -6.17 22.75 -6.32
N ASN A 271 -7.21 22.15 -6.88
CA ASN A 271 -8.42 21.82 -6.13
C ASN A 271 -8.21 20.70 -5.12
N TYR A 272 -7.16 19.90 -5.30
CA TYR A 272 -6.81 18.75 -4.46
C TYR A 272 -5.62 19.05 -3.52
N TYR A 273 -5.12 20.29 -3.53
CA TYR A 273 -4.03 20.73 -2.67
C TYR A 273 -4.49 20.87 -1.22
N ILE A 274 -3.79 20.21 -0.30
CA ILE A 274 -4.11 20.26 1.12
C ILE A 274 -3.33 21.40 1.77
N LYS A 275 -4.05 22.37 2.30
CA LYS A 275 -3.50 23.51 3.02
C LYS A 275 -3.38 23.22 4.51
N LEU A 276 -2.32 23.70 5.15
CA LEU A 276 -2.18 23.66 6.60
C LEU A 276 -3.36 24.38 7.30
N GLU A 277 -3.78 25.54 6.75
CA GLU A 277 -4.91 26.30 7.24
C GLU A 277 -6.19 25.46 7.37
N THR A 278 -6.50 24.61 6.38
CA THR A 278 -7.66 23.69 6.43
C THR A 278 -7.60 22.75 7.62
N LEU A 279 -6.42 22.21 7.93
CA LEU A 279 -6.23 21.29 9.07
C LEU A 279 -6.32 22.03 10.41
N GLU A 280 -5.80 23.24 10.49
CA GLU A 280 -5.89 24.10 11.68
C GLU A 280 -7.34 24.53 11.96
N GLU A 281 -8.09 24.91 10.92
CA GLU A 281 -9.52 25.20 11.02
C GLU A 281 -10.30 23.97 11.49
N ALA A 282 -10.07 22.80 10.89
CA ALA A 282 -10.71 21.56 11.31
C ALA A 282 -10.47 21.27 12.80
N LYS A 283 -9.22 21.42 13.27
CA LYS A 283 -8.87 21.24 14.67
C LYS A 283 -9.59 22.22 15.59
N LYS A 284 -9.71 23.50 15.17
CA LYS A 284 -10.41 24.53 15.90
C LYS A 284 -11.92 24.30 15.98
N GLU A 285 -12.53 23.85 14.88
CA GLU A 285 -13.98 23.66 14.75
C GLU A 285 -14.44 22.34 15.41
N THR A 286 -13.68 21.26 15.26
CA THR A 286 -14.11 19.91 15.65
C THR A 286 -13.33 19.33 16.83
N GLY A 287 -12.21 19.95 17.21
CA GLY A 287 -11.26 19.39 18.19
C GLY A 287 -10.41 18.22 17.65
N LYS A 288 -10.64 17.77 16.43
CA LYS A 288 -9.92 16.64 15.81
C LYS A 288 -8.62 17.07 15.14
N THR A 289 -7.58 16.28 15.30
CA THR A 289 -6.37 16.36 14.47
C THR A 289 -6.52 15.38 13.31
N ILE A 290 -6.52 15.90 12.08
CA ILE A 290 -6.62 15.08 10.87
C ILE A 290 -5.22 14.62 10.49
N GLY A 291 -5.01 13.31 10.38
CA GLY A 291 -3.74 12.74 9.92
C GLY A 291 -3.55 12.92 8.41
N ILE A 292 -2.31 13.23 7.99
CA ILE A 292 -1.94 13.26 6.57
C ILE A 292 -0.92 12.16 6.31
N MET A 293 -1.19 11.30 5.34
CA MET A 293 -0.29 10.24 4.91
C MET A 293 0.05 10.34 3.43
N HIS A 294 1.27 9.95 3.08
CA HIS A 294 1.76 9.99 1.71
C HIS A 294 2.71 8.83 1.41
N SER A 295 2.48 8.12 0.31
CA SER A 295 3.31 6.96 -0.08
C SER A 295 4.68 7.31 -0.68
N LEU A 296 4.94 8.61 -0.92
CA LEU A 296 6.16 9.12 -1.57
C LEU A 296 6.38 8.57 -3.02
N PRO A 297 7.07 9.34 -3.88
CA PRO A 297 7.60 10.69 -3.66
C PRO A 297 6.52 11.77 -3.73
N ARG A 298 6.70 12.85 -2.99
CA ARG A 298 5.85 14.06 -3.00
C ARG A 298 6.26 15.02 -4.11
N PHE A 299 5.33 15.83 -4.60
CA PHE A 299 5.63 17.03 -5.36
C PHE A 299 4.95 18.26 -4.72
N ALA A 300 5.43 19.46 -5.04
CA ALA A 300 4.99 20.70 -4.37
C ALA A 300 3.50 21.06 -4.58
N GLY A 301 2.81 20.37 -5.48
CA GLY A 301 1.39 20.62 -5.79
C GLY A 301 0.40 19.71 -5.05
N GLU A 302 0.84 18.92 -4.05
CA GLU A 302 -0.04 17.98 -3.33
C GLU A 302 -0.51 18.55 -1.98
N PHE A 303 0.39 19.13 -1.21
CA PHE A 303 0.07 19.72 0.09
C PHE A 303 1.14 20.69 0.57
N ASP A 304 0.79 21.48 1.56
CA ASP A 304 1.71 22.42 2.21
C ASP A 304 2.75 21.63 3.05
N PHE A 305 4.02 21.78 2.70
CA PHE A 305 5.10 21.11 3.43
C PHE A 305 5.31 21.60 4.87
N ALA A 306 4.66 22.71 5.26
CA ALA A 306 4.61 23.12 6.66
C ALA A 306 3.87 22.10 7.54
N ILE A 307 3.00 21.26 6.95
CA ILE A 307 2.30 20.16 7.63
C ILE A 307 3.30 19.17 8.27
N ASP A 308 4.47 18.96 7.68
CA ASP A 308 5.53 18.10 8.26
C ASP A 308 6.01 18.55 9.65
N LYS A 309 5.73 19.78 10.06
CA LYS A 309 6.14 20.36 11.34
C LYS A 309 5.02 20.38 12.37
N THR A 310 3.87 19.86 12.01
CA THR A 310 2.73 19.73 12.93
C THR A 310 2.81 18.40 13.68
N PRO A 311 2.20 18.32 14.87
CA PRO A 311 2.15 17.08 15.63
C PRO A 311 1.33 15.98 14.96
#